data_91f4eed27ec85f4e3d9598552b1f036e
#
_entry.id   91f4eed27ec85f4e3d9598552b1f036e
#
_cell.length_a   1.000
_cell.length_b   1.000
_cell.length_c   1.000
_cell.angle_alpha   90.00
_cell.angle_beta   90.00
_cell.angle_gamma   90.00
#
_symmetry.space_group_name_H-M   'P 1'
#
loop_
_entity.id
_entity.type
_entity.pdbx_description
1 polymer ?
#
loop_
_entity_poly.entity_id
_entity_poly.type
_entity_poly.pdbx_seq_one_letter_code
_entity_poly.pdbx_strand_id
1 'polypeptide(L)'
;VVCAAVIVLTAFSRMYLGVHTPLDVGVSFGLGLVLVFALYPLFRDIDSHPNRLYWLFGVMAVLGLAYLLFAELWPFPADVDAANLASGRKNAYTLLGAVLGMTFSYWLDRRYVHFDVRAVWWAQVLKAVLGLAITIGLRTVLKAPLLALCGGHNIANLIRYALMVIFAAGIWPMTFGWFGRLGRNKPVPGTSD
;
A
#
# COMPACT_ATOMS: atom_id res chain seq x y z
N VAL A 1 16.71 13.68 3.63
CA VAL A 1 17.87 13.02 4.27
C VAL A 1 17.44 11.71 4.93
N VAL A 2 16.45 11.70 5.85
CA VAL A 2 16.04 10.48 6.59
C VAL A 2 15.62 9.34 5.66
N CYS A 3 14.75 9.60 4.68
CA CYS A 3 14.30 8.59 3.72
C CYS A 3 15.47 7.99 2.92
N ALA A 4 16.42 8.82 2.47
CA ALA A 4 17.60 8.34 1.76
C ALA A 4 18.47 7.44 2.64
N ALA A 5 18.67 7.82 3.91
CA ALA A 5 19.40 6.99 4.86
C ALA A 5 18.71 5.64 5.09
N VAL A 6 17.40 5.61 5.25
CA VAL A 6 16.62 4.37 5.41
C VAL A 6 16.73 3.48 4.17
N ILE A 7 16.67 4.04 2.96
CA ILE A 7 16.84 3.28 1.71
C ILE A 7 18.23 2.65 1.66
N VAL A 8 19.28 3.43 1.92
CA VAL A 8 20.68 2.93 1.89
C VAL A 8 20.91 1.85 2.94
N LEU A 9 20.44 2.07 4.18
CA LEU A 9 20.57 1.09 5.26
C LEU A 9 19.82 -0.20 4.96
N THR A 10 18.62 -0.10 4.37
CA THR A 10 17.83 -1.28 3.97
C THR A 10 18.54 -2.06 2.87
N ALA A 11 19.06 -1.37 1.85
CA ALA A 11 19.83 -1.98 0.76
C ALA A 11 21.09 -2.70 1.30
N PHE A 12 21.85 -2.03 2.16
CA PHE A 12 23.03 -2.59 2.79
C PHE A 12 22.70 -3.81 3.65
N SER A 13 21.66 -3.72 4.48
CA SER A 13 21.20 -4.83 5.33
C SER A 13 20.84 -6.07 4.50
N ARG A 14 20.15 -5.91 3.36
CA ARG A 14 19.79 -7.03 2.49
C ARG A 14 21.01 -7.69 1.83
N MET A 15 22.00 -6.90 1.42
CA MET A 15 23.26 -7.42 0.90
C MET A 15 24.07 -8.13 2.01
N TYR A 16 24.12 -7.54 3.20
CA TYR A 16 24.84 -8.12 4.34
C TYR A 16 24.24 -9.47 4.77
N LEU A 17 22.93 -9.61 4.74
CA LEU A 17 22.23 -10.87 5.04
C LEU A 17 22.32 -11.91 3.89
N GLY A 18 22.96 -11.57 2.78
CA GLY A 18 23.15 -12.48 1.64
C GLY A 18 21.86 -12.83 0.88
N VAL A 19 20.76 -12.10 1.14
CA VAL A 19 19.47 -12.37 0.48
C VAL A 19 19.29 -11.69 -0.87
N HIS A 20 20.16 -10.70 -1.18
CA HIS A 20 20.20 -10.02 -2.47
C HIS A 20 21.63 -9.73 -2.90
N THR A 21 21.88 -9.79 -4.21
CA THR A 21 23.16 -9.40 -4.80
C THR A 21 23.23 -7.87 -4.94
N PRO A 22 24.45 -7.28 -5.02
CA PRO A 22 24.59 -5.86 -5.33
C PRO A 22 23.93 -5.47 -6.65
N LEU A 23 23.88 -6.38 -7.62
CA LEU A 23 23.21 -6.19 -8.90
C LEU A 23 21.70 -6.02 -8.72
N ASP A 24 21.06 -6.89 -7.92
CA ASP A 24 19.62 -6.82 -7.63
C ASP A 24 19.25 -5.48 -7.00
N VAL A 25 20.06 -5.03 -6.04
CA VAL A 25 19.88 -3.74 -5.37
C VAL A 25 20.07 -2.59 -6.34
N GLY A 26 21.10 -2.64 -7.19
CA GLY A 26 21.38 -1.61 -8.19
C GLY A 26 20.28 -1.48 -9.23
N VAL A 27 19.81 -2.60 -9.77
CA VAL A 27 18.70 -2.63 -10.74
C VAL A 27 17.40 -2.11 -10.11
N SER A 28 17.07 -2.56 -8.89
CA SER A 28 15.88 -2.11 -8.17
C SER A 28 15.92 -0.62 -7.88
N PHE A 29 17.08 -0.08 -7.50
CA PHE A 29 17.26 1.35 -7.25
C PHE A 29 17.12 2.17 -8.56
N GLY A 30 17.77 1.72 -9.64
CA GLY A 30 17.65 2.35 -10.95
C GLY A 30 16.21 2.38 -11.46
N LEU A 31 15.52 1.25 -11.38
CA LEU A 31 14.10 1.16 -11.75
C LEU A 31 13.23 2.07 -10.87
N GLY A 32 13.51 2.12 -9.57
CA GLY A 32 12.82 3.03 -8.64
C GLY A 32 12.98 4.50 -9.03
N LEU A 33 14.18 4.92 -9.40
CA LEU A 33 14.43 6.29 -9.89
C LEU A 33 13.66 6.57 -11.19
N VAL A 34 13.70 5.66 -12.15
CA VAL A 34 12.94 5.80 -13.41
C VAL A 34 11.45 5.98 -13.12
N LEU A 35 10.88 5.15 -12.24
CA LEU A 35 9.47 5.26 -11.85
C LEU A 35 9.15 6.58 -11.16
N VAL A 36 10.01 7.07 -10.26
CA VAL A 36 9.82 8.36 -9.59
C VAL A 36 9.76 9.49 -10.63
N PHE A 37 10.72 9.55 -11.55
CA PHE A 37 10.73 10.59 -12.58
C PHE A 37 9.58 10.47 -13.59
N ALA A 38 9.20 9.24 -13.93
CA ALA A 38 8.08 9.00 -14.85
C ALA A 38 6.72 9.35 -14.23
N LEU A 39 6.55 9.09 -12.92
CA LEU A 39 5.29 9.33 -12.23
C LEU A 39 5.18 10.74 -11.64
N TYR A 40 6.30 11.42 -11.38
CA TYR A 40 6.31 12.76 -10.80
C TYR A 40 5.40 13.77 -11.53
N PRO A 41 5.41 13.89 -12.88
CA PRO A 41 4.53 14.79 -13.59
C PRO A 41 3.04 14.46 -13.41
N LEU A 42 2.74 13.17 -13.20
CA LEU A 42 1.37 12.70 -12.98
C LEU A 42 0.82 13.19 -11.62
N PHE A 43 1.67 13.15 -10.58
CA PHE A 43 1.29 13.55 -9.24
C PHE A 43 1.35 15.07 -9.02
N ARG A 44 2.21 15.78 -9.75
CA ARG A 44 2.38 17.23 -9.59
C ARG A 44 1.09 18.01 -9.81
N ASP A 45 0.29 17.62 -10.80
CA ASP A 45 -0.94 18.32 -11.19
C ASP A 45 -2.21 17.50 -10.88
N ILE A 46 -2.16 16.69 -9.84
CA ILE A 46 -3.22 15.73 -9.52
C ILE A 46 -4.52 16.40 -9.09
N ASP A 47 -4.42 17.55 -8.40
CA ASP A 47 -5.57 18.31 -7.93
C ASP A 47 -6.36 18.89 -9.10
N SER A 48 -5.68 19.27 -10.17
CA SER A 48 -6.29 19.79 -11.42
C SER A 48 -6.86 18.66 -12.29
N HIS A 49 -6.29 17.46 -12.24
CA HIS A 49 -6.65 16.35 -13.10
C HIS A 49 -6.82 15.03 -12.33
N PRO A 50 -7.80 14.95 -11.44
CA PRO A 50 -7.99 13.78 -10.55
C PRO A 50 -8.24 12.46 -11.30
N ASN A 51 -8.77 12.52 -12.52
CA ASN A 51 -9.03 11.33 -13.33
C ASN A 51 -7.74 10.62 -13.78
N ARG A 52 -6.58 11.29 -13.73
CA ARG A 52 -5.28 10.66 -14.06
C ARG A 52 -4.95 9.51 -13.13
N LEU A 53 -5.35 9.58 -11.85
CA LEU A 53 -5.16 8.47 -10.91
C LEU A 53 -5.99 7.24 -11.26
N TYR A 54 -7.21 7.42 -11.76
CA TYR A 54 -8.00 6.27 -12.22
C TYR A 54 -7.34 5.57 -13.40
N TRP A 55 -6.75 6.33 -14.32
CA TRP A 55 -5.96 5.76 -15.41
C TRP A 55 -4.74 5.01 -14.90
N LEU A 56 -4.01 5.58 -13.94
CA LEU A 56 -2.86 4.92 -13.31
C LEU A 56 -3.28 3.60 -12.65
N PHE A 57 -4.32 3.63 -11.82
CA PHE A 57 -4.84 2.43 -11.18
C PHE A 57 -5.37 1.41 -12.19
N GLY A 58 -6.01 1.86 -13.26
CA GLY A 58 -6.43 1.02 -14.37
C GLY A 58 -5.26 0.28 -15.02
N VAL A 59 -4.20 1.01 -15.36
CA VAL A 59 -2.97 0.41 -15.91
C VAL A 59 -2.35 -0.58 -14.92
N MET A 60 -2.24 -0.22 -13.64
CA MET A 60 -1.72 -1.11 -12.60
C MET A 60 -2.58 -2.37 -12.44
N ALA A 61 -3.91 -2.25 -12.52
CA ALA A 61 -4.83 -3.39 -12.44
C ALA A 61 -4.66 -4.33 -13.66
N VAL A 62 -4.52 -3.78 -14.86
CA VAL A 62 -4.26 -4.56 -16.08
C VAL A 62 -2.92 -5.29 -15.99
N LEU A 63 -1.85 -4.60 -15.57
CA LEU A 63 -0.53 -5.22 -15.37
C LEU A 63 -0.56 -6.27 -14.26
N GLY A 64 -1.26 -6.00 -13.15
CA GLY A 64 -1.45 -6.97 -12.07
C GLY A 64 -2.23 -8.21 -12.50
N LEU A 65 -3.27 -8.03 -13.31
CA LEU A 65 -4.02 -9.13 -13.90
C LEU A 65 -3.18 -9.92 -14.90
N ALA A 66 -2.43 -9.23 -15.77
CA ALA A 66 -1.52 -9.88 -16.71
C ALA A 66 -0.45 -10.71 -15.98
N TYR A 67 0.12 -10.18 -14.90
CA TYR A 67 1.05 -10.90 -14.06
C TYR A 67 0.40 -12.13 -13.39
N LEU A 68 -0.83 -11.99 -12.90
CA LEU A 68 -1.58 -13.10 -12.31
C LEU A 68 -1.85 -14.20 -13.34
N LEU A 69 -2.32 -13.83 -14.53
CA LEU A 69 -2.57 -14.79 -15.62
C LEU A 69 -1.27 -15.48 -16.06
N PHE A 70 -0.19 -14.74 -16.17
CA PHE A 70 1.13 -15.30 -16.46
C PHE A 70 1.55 -16.32 -15.38
N ALA A 71 1.44 -15.95 -14.09
CA ALA A 71 1.85 -16.83 -13.00
C ALA A 71 1.01 -18.12 -12.88
N GLU A 72 -0.28 -18.08 -13.29
CA GLU A 72 -1.17 -19.24 -13.22
C GLU A 72 -1.18 -20.11 -14.49
N LEU A 73 -1.12 -19.46 -15.67
CA LEU A 73 -1.35 -20.15 -16.94
C LEU A 73 -0.06 -20.57 -17.64
N TRP A 74 1.08 -19.92 -17.32
CA TRP A 74 2.34 -20.25 -17.98
C TRP A 74 2.85 -21.63 -17.56
N PRO A 75 3.19 -22.52 -18.50
CA PRO A 75 3.77 -23.81 -18.18
C PRO A 75 5.24 -23.64 -17.78
N PHE A 76 5.50 -23.47 -16.50
CA PHE A 76 6.86 -23.34 -15.99
C PHE A 76 7.61 -24.68 -16.12
N PRO A 77 8.90 -24.66 -16.49
CA PRO A 77 9.74 -25.85 -16.52
C PRO A 77 9.80 -26.55 -15.16
N ALA A 78 10.03 -27.87 -15.18
CA ALA A 78 10.04 -28.68 -13.96
C ALA A 78 11.22 -28.38 -13.01
N ASP A 79 12.26 -27.73 -13.50
CA ASP A 79 13.45 -27.30 -12.75
C ASP A 79 13.23 -26.00 -11.95
N VAL A 80 12.11 -25.31 -12.16
CA VAL A 80 11.76 -24.14 -11.38
C VAL A 80 11.42 -24.54 -9.95
N ASP A 81 12.05 -23.85 -8.99
CA ASP A 81 11.77 -24.04 -7.57
C ASP A 81 10.28 -23.83 -7.25
N ALA A 82 9.63 -24.90 -6.77
CA ALA A 82 8.20 -24.88 -6.47
C ALA A 82 7.81 -23.88 -5.38
N ALA A 83 8.71 -23.60 -4.40
CA ALA A 83 8.47 -22.64 -3.36
C ALA A 83 8.50 -21.20 -3.90
N ASN A 84 9.42 -20.91 -4.80
CA ASN A 84 9.49 -19.62 -5.49
C ASN A 84 8.27 -19.38 -6.37
N LEU A 85 7.82 -20.40 -7.10
CA LEU A 85 6.63 -20.33 -7.94
C LEU A 85 5.36 -20.10 -7.10
N ALA A 86 5.21 -20.85 -6.01
CA ALA A 86 4.08 -20.66 -5.08
C ALA A 86 4.09 -19.26 -4.45
N SER A 87 5.27 -18.73 -4.10
CA SER A 87 5.43 -17.38 -3.61
C SER A 87 5.08 -16.33 -4.67
N GLY A 88 5.51 -16.54 -5.91
CA GLY A 88 5.19 -15.68 -7.06
C GLY A 88 3.69 -15.60 -7.31
N ARG A 89 3.00 -16.75 -7.36
CA ARG A 89 1.54 -16.82 -7.49
C ARG A 89 0.84 -16.07 -6.36
N LYS A 90 1.20 -16.34 -5.11
CA LYS A 90 0.65 -15.64 -3.95
C LYS A 90 0.85 -14.12 -4.04
N ASN A 91 2.03 -13.67 -4.51
CA ASN A 91 2.32 -12.26 -4.68
C ASN A 91 1.47 -11.62 -5.77
N ALA A 92 1.18 -12.31 -6.88
CA ALA A 92 0.31 -11.84 -7.94
C ALA A 92 -1.10 -11.51 -7.41
N TYR A 93 -1.71 -12.45 -6.65
CA TYR A 93 -3.01 -12.21 -6.00
C TYR A 93 -2.96 -11.05 -5.01
N THR A 94 -1.89 -10.96 -4.22
CA THR A 94 -1.69 -9.90 -3.23
C THR A 94 -1.62 -8.52 -3.87
N LEU A 95 -0.81 -8.38 -4.93
CA LEU A 95 -0.62 -7.12 -5.64
C LEU A 95 -1.92 -6.67 -6.31
N LEU A 96 -2.59 -7.57 -7.02
CA LEU A 96 -3.86 -7.26 -7.66
C LEU A 96 -4.92 -6.84 -6.63
N GLY A 97 -5.01 -7.56 -5.51
CA GLY A 97 -5.90 -7.20 -4.40
C GLY A 97 -5.60 -5.82 -3.82
N ALA A 98 -4.33 -5.49 -3.63
CA ALA A 98 -3.93 -4.16 -3.14
C ALA A 98 -4.30 -3.04 -4.12
N VAL A 99 -4.08 -3.24 -5.42
CA VAL A 99 -4.44 -2.24 -6.46
C VAL A 99 -5.95 -2.03 -6.51
N LEU A 100 -6.74 -3.10 -6.49
CA LEU A 100 -8.21 -3.01 -6.47
C LEU A 100 -8.71 -2.30 -5.21
N GLY A 101 -8.13 -2.63 -4.06
CA GLY A 101 -8.42 -1.98 -2.78
C GLY A 101 -8.08 -0.48 -2.81
N MET A 102 -6.95 -0.10 -3.40
CA MET A 102 -6.55 1.30 -3.54
C MET A 102 -7.48 2.07 -4.49
N THR A 103 -7.85 1.47 -5.61
CA THR A 103 -8.80 2.05 -6.56
C THR A 103 -10.14 2.35 -5.89
N PHE A 104 -10.66 1.38 -5.14
CA PHE A 104 -11.91 1.54 -4.40
C PHE A 104 -11.79 2.61 -3.30
N SER A 105 -10.68 2.61 -2.55
CA SER A 105 -10.44 3.61 -1.50
C SER A 105 -10.34 5.02 -2.06
N TYR A 106 -9.70 5.20 -3.20
CA TYR A 106 -9.61 6.49 -3.88
C TYR A 106 -10.99 6.97 -4.34
N TRP A 107 -11.81 6.07 -4.91
CA TRP A 107 -13.20 6.39 -5.25
C TRP A 107 -14.02 6.78 -4.02
N LEU A 108 -13.87 6.05 -2.92
CA LEU A 108 -14.55 6.30 -1.66
C LEU A 108 -14.17 7.68 -1.08
N ASP A 109 -12.88 8.00 -1.08
CA ASP A 109 -12.38 9.29 -0.61
C ASP A 109 -12.94 10.44 -1.44
N ARG A 110 -12.86 10.33 -2.76
CA ARG A 110 -13.37 11.36 -3.68
C ARG A 110 -14.87 11.59 -3.57
N ARG A 111 -15.63 10.57 -3.22
CA ARG A 111 -17.09 10.64 -3.18
C ARG A 111 -17.65 11.07 -1.82
N TYR A 112 -17.00 10.64 -0.73
CA TYR A 112 -17.60 10.73 0.59
C TYR A 112 -16.69 11.29 1.67
N VAL A 113 -15.38 11.05 1.64
CA VAL A 113 -14.55 11.26 2.82
C VAL A 113 -13.91 12.64 2.83
N HIS A 114 -13.22 13.05 1.76
CA HIS A 114 -12.51 14.34 1.64
C HIS A 114 -11.73 14.67 2.92
N PHE A 115 -10.92 13.71 3.39
CA PHE A 115 -10.29 13.77 4.70
C PHE A 115 -9.24 14.88 4.82
N ASP A 116 -9.23 15.57 5.97
CA ASP A 116 -8.14 16.48 6.35
C ASP A 116 -7.13 15.74 7.24
N VAL A 117 -5.86 15.78 6.85
CA VAL A 117 -4.77 15.15 7.60
C VAL A 117 -4.29 16.01 8.77
N ARG A 118 -4.72 17.28 8.87
CA ARG A 118 -4.25 18.23 9.87
C ARG A 118 -4.65 17.78 11.27
N ALA A 119 -3.65 17.60 12.13
CA ALA A 119 -3.83 17.33 13.56
C ALA A 119 -2.56 17.74 14.30
N VAL A 120 -2.63 17.89 15.62
CA VAL A 120 -1.46 18.10 16.46
C VAL A 120 -0.51 16.90 16.37
N TRP A 121 0.79 17.12 16.54
CA TRP A 121 1.82 16.12 16.29
C TRP A 121 1.59 14.79 17.03
N TRP A 122 1.20 14.83 18.31
CA TRP A 122 0.91 13.61 19.09
C TRP A 122 -0.31 12.83 18.58
N ALA A 123 -1.36 13.55 18.11
CA ALA A 123 -2.51 12.92 17.47
C ALA A 123 -2.16 12.28 16.12
N GLN A 124 -1.19 12.86 15.38
CA GLN A 124 -0.64 12.25 14.18
C GLN A 124 0.07 10.93 14.48
N VAL A 125 0.91 10.90 15.54
CA VAL A 125 1.59 9.68 15.98
C VAL A 125 0.58 8.63 16.42
N LEU A 126 -0.39 9.01 17.25
CA LEU A 126 -1.44 8.11 17.73
C LEU A 126 -2.25 7.53 16.58
N LYS A 127 -2.66 8.36 15.63
CA LYS A 127 -3.37 7.96 14.42
C LYS A 127 -2.57 6.95 13.59
N ALA A 128 -1.27 7.21 13.40
CA ALA A 128 -0.40 6.32 12.65
C ALA A 128 -0.20 4.96 13.36
N VAL A 129 0.07 4.98 14.66
CA VAL A 129 0.28 3.77 15.46
C VAL A 129 -0.99 2.92 15.53
N LEU A 130 -2.14 3.52 15.82
CA LEU A 130 -3.42 2.79 15.87
C LEU A 130 -3.81 2.24 14.50
N GLY A 131 -3.69 3.03 13.44
CA GLY A 131 -3.99 2.58 12.07
C GLY A 131 -3.11 1.40 11.65
N LEU A 132 -1.81 1.46 11.96
CA LEU A 132 -0.88 0.38 11.69
C LEU A 132 -1.20 -0.87 12.52
N ALA A 133 -1.45 -0.72 13.82
CA ALA A 133 -1.79 -1.83 14.71
C ALA A 133 -3.06 -2.55 14.26
N ILE A 134 -4.12 -1.81 13.92
CA ILE A 134 -5.37 -2.39 13.44
C ILE A 134 -5.17 -3.07 12.08
N THR A 135 -4.40 -2.48 11.18
CA THR A 135 -4.11 -3.08 9.86
C THR A 135 -3.34 -4.39 9.99
N ILE A 136 -2.36 -4.46 10.90
CA ILE A 136 -1.63 -5.70 11.22
C ILE A 136 -2.57 -6.72 11.87
N GLY A 137 -3.44 -6.29 12.78
CA GLY A 137 -4.47 -7.13 13.40
C GLY A 137 -5.40 -7.73 12.35
N LEU A 138 -5.94 -6.92 11.44
CA LEU A 138 -6.78 -7.36 10.32
C LEU A 138 -6.07 -8.39 9.44
N ARG A 139 -4.79 -8.15 9.13
CA ARG A 139 -3.98 -9.11 8.36
C ARG A 139 -3.98 -10.51 9.00
N THR A 140 -3.87 -10.55 10.31
CA THR A 140 -3.77 -11.81 11.07
C THR A 140 -5.15 -12.47 11.22
N VAL A 141 -6.15 -11.70 11.65
CA VAL A 141 -7.51 -12.19 11.91
C VAL A 141 -8.19 -12.66 10.62
N LEU A 142 -8.05 -11.95 9.51
CA LEU A 142 -8.69 -12.30 8.24
C LEU A 142 -8.03 -13.50 7.54
N LYS A 143 -6.84 -13.94 7.97
CA LYS A 143 -6.11 -15.02 7.28
C LYS A 143 -6.86 -16.36 7.34
N ALA A 144 -7.20 -16.81 8.54
CA ALA A 144 -7.82 -18.12 8.75
C ALA A 144 -9.23 -18.22 8.14
N PRO A 145 -10.17 -17.27 8.41
CA PRO A 145 -11.52 -17.37 7.86
C PRO A 145 -11.57 -17.27 6.33
N LEU A 146 -10.75 -16.37 5.75
CA LEU A 146 -10.73 -16.25 4.28
C LEU A 146 -10.13 -17.47 3.59
N LEU A 147 -9.08 -18.07 4.16
CA LEU A 147 -8.55 -19.33 3.63
C LEU A 147 -9.57 -20.46 3.72
N ALA A 148 -10.30 -20.55 4.82
CA ALA A 148 -11.35 -21.57 4.98
C ALA A 148 -12.50 -21.36 3.98
N LEU A 149 -12.97 -20.11 3.81
CA LEU A 149 -14.03 -19.77 2.86
C LEU A 149 -13.63 -20.02 1.39
N CYS A 150 -12.35 -19.78 1.06
CA CYS A 150 -11.85 -19.96 -0.30
C CYS A 150 -11.25 -21.36 -0.53
N GLY A 151 -11.47 -22.33 0.36
CA GLY A 151 -10.95 -23.70 0.19
C GLY A 151 -9.42 -23.78 0.08
N GLY A 152 -8.69 -22.88 0.74
CA GLY A 152 -7.22 -22.80 0.68
C GLY A 152 -6.67 -22.10 -0.57
N HIS A 153 -7.51 -21.64 -1.48
CA HIS A 153 -7.08 -21.02 -2.74
C HIS A 153 -6.46 -19.64 -2.51
N ASN A 154 -5.49 -19.25 -3.36
CA ASN A 154 -4.79 -17.97 -3.29
C ASN A 154 -5.69 -16.72 -3.45
N ILE A 155 -6.91 -16.89 -3.96
CA ILE A 155 -7.90 -15.80 -4.05
C ILE A 155 -8.22 -15.19 -2.68
N ALA A 156 -8.07 -15.98 -1.60
CA ALA A 156 -8.16 -15.49 -0.22
C ALA A 156 -7.15 -14.36 0.06
N ASN A 157 -5.95 -14.42 -0.56
CA ASN A 157 -4.95 -13.37 -0.43
C ASN A 157 -5.39 -12.08 -1.15
N LEU A 158 -5.97 -12.20 -2.35
CA LEU A 158 -6.51 -11.05 -3.08
C LEU A 158 -7.56 -10.31 -2.25
N ILE A 159 -8.57 -11.03 -1.76
CA ILE A 159 -9.65 -10.46 -0.95
C ILE A 159 -9.08 -9.86 0.33
N ARG A 160 -8.20 -10.56 1.03
CA ARG A 160 -7.59 -10.08 2.28
C ARG A 160 -6.84 -8.76 2.09
N TYR A 161 -5.99 -8.67 1.06
CA TYR A 161 -5.22 -7.46 0.82
C TYR A 161 -6.08 -6.32 0.27
N ALA A 162 -7.10 -6.60 -0.53
CA ALA A 162 -8.08 -5.60 -0.91
C ALA A 162 -8.79 -5.00 0.32
N LEU A 163 -9.29 -5.84 1.23
CA LEU A 163 -9.94 -5.40 2.46
C LEU A 163 -9.00 -4.60 3.38
N MET A 164 -7.75 -5.04 3.52
CA MET A 164 -6.74 -4.31 4.31
C MET A 164 -6.47 -2.92 3.75
N VAL A 165 -6.33 -2.80 2.43
CA VAL A 165 -6.09 -1.51 1.77
C VAL A 165 -7.33 -0.63 1.84
N ILE A 166 -8.54 -1.18 1.65
CA ILE A 166 -9.80 -0.45 1.82
C ILE A 166 -9.92 0.09 3.25
N PHE A 167 -9.57 -0.72 4.23
CA PHE A 167 -9.55 -0.25 5.62
C PHE A 167 -8.53 0.87 5.81
N ALA A 168 -7.27 0.66 5.44
CA ALA A 168 -6.17 1.59 5.72
C ALA A 168 -6.27 2.91 4.95
N ALA A 169 -6.69 2.87 3.69
CA ALA A 169 -6.74 4.03 2.81
C ALA A 169 -8.15 4.62 2.62
N GLY A 170 -9.20 3.86 2.94
CA GLY A 170 -10.59 4.32 2.81
C GLY A 170 -11.27 4.56 4.15
N ILE A 171 -11.43 3.51 4.97
CA ILE A 171 -12.21 3.57 6.21
C ILE A 171 -11.45 4.31 7.32
N TRP A 172 -10.18 4.00 7.53
CA TRP A 172 -9.37 4.62 8.58
C TRP A 172 -9.27 6.15 8.45
N PRO A 173 -9.07 6.73 7.25
CA PRO A 173 -9.09 8.18 7.07
C PRO A 173 -10.40 8.87 7.48
N MET A 174 -11.54 8.18 7.47
CA MET A 174 -12.80 8.74 7.97
C MET A 174 -12.71 9.17 9.44
N THR A 175 -11.84 8.54 10.23
CA THR A 175 -11.63 8.88 11.63
C THR A 175 -10.77 10.13 11.82
N PHE A 176 -10.09 10.62 10.77
CA PHE A 176 -9.11 11.71 10.88
C PHE A 176 -9.72 13.03 11.35
N GLY A 177 -10.98 13.30 10.99
CA GLY A 177 -11.71 14.46 11.49
C GLY A 177 -11.86 14.46 13.01
N TRP A 178 -12.03 13.30 13.63
CA TRP A 178 -12.07 13.17 15.09
C TRP A 178 -10.70 13.48 15.72
N PHE A 179 -9.63 12.92 15.18
CA PHE A 179 -8.25 13.20 15.63
C PHE A 179 -7.88 14.69 15.47
N GLY A 180 -8.37 15.37 14.43
CA GLY A 180 -8.17 16.80 14.21
C GLY A 180 -8.82 17.69 15.28
N ARG A 181 -9.85 17.18 15.96
CA ARG A 181 -10.53 17.90 17.06
C ARG A 181 -9.80 17.77 18.39
N LEU A 182 -9.00 16.71 18.59
CA LEU A 182 -8.33 16.42 19.87
C LEU A 182 -7.29 17.47 20.32
N GLY A 183 -6.94 18.44 19.53
CA GLY A 183 -5.99 19.50 19.89
C GLY A 183 -6.54 20.92 19.81
N ARG A 184 -7.79 21.09 19.39
CA ARG A 184 -8.40 22.43 19.19
C ARG A 184 -8.93 23.10 20.46
N ASN A 185 -9.02 22.40 21.56
CA ASN A 185 -9.62 22.92 22.82
C ASN A 185 -8.61 23.53 23.79
N LYS A 186 -7.47 24.08 23.34
CA LYS A 186 -6.72 25.03 24.14
C LYS A 186 -7.13 26.46 23.72
N PRO A 187 -7.85 27.22 24.55
CA PRO A 187 -7.96 28.67 24.36
C PRO A 187 -6.55 29.25 24.32
N VAL A 188 -6.25 30.06 23.32
CA VAL A 188 -5.02 30.85 23.31
C VAL A 188 -5.08 31.74 24.56
N PRO A 189 -4.14 31.61 25.54
CA PRO A 189 -4.09 32.55 26.66
C PRO A 189 -3.63 33.91 26.11
N GLY A 190 -4.48 34.91 26.16
CA GLY A 190 -4.09 36.30 25.95
C GLY A 190 -4.46 36.91 24.60
N THR A 191 -5.75 37.10 24.35
CA THR A 191 -6.28 38.27 23.67
C THR A 191 -7.48 38.75 24.48
N SER A 192 -7.20 39.38 25.63
CA SER A 192 -8.10 40.36 26.19
C SER A 192 -7.68 41.71 25.57
N ASP A 193 -8.57 42.23 24.78
CA ASP A 193 -8.77 43.66 24.38
C ASP A 193 -7.58 44.58 24.36
#